data_5989c0c9a8632e186002e1882fb39ee4
#
_entry.id   5989c0c9a8632e186002e1882fb39ee4
#
_cell.length_a   1.000
_cell.length_b   1.000
_cell.length_c   1.000
_cell.angle_alpha   90.00
_cell.angle_beta   90.00
_cell.angle_gamma   90.00
#
_symmetry.space_group_name_H-M   'P 1'
#
loop_
_entity.id
_entity.type
_entity.pdbx_description
1 polymer ?
#
loop_
_entity_poly.entity_id
_entity_poly.type
_entity_poly.pdbx_seq_one_letter_code
_entity_poly.pdbx_strand_id
1 'polypeptide(L)'
;MPRSKTLKLFLMDGEPSGRIKCSLANWTGIAYKIPRTSLDKCKDVDILKQSGVYFLFGTNKDDDAVVYIGQAGVRKNGKGLLLRVQESHPSIDYWTETIMFTTSNNSFGPTEISYLENRFCNMAIEAGRYVVKNGNDPNPGNITEETESELEEFIDYAKIVMGTLGHKVFEPFAPSAESADTEPVLYMEYGKGKASGKRTSDGFVVLKGSIINPTMTKSCPKRTVKDRKKYELSLIHISEPTRRVVI
;
A
#
# COMPACT_ATOMS: atom_id res chain seq x y z
N MET A 1 -22.88 0.09 -10.71
CA MET A 1 -22.17 -1.17 -10.93
C MET A 1 -20.76 -0.87 -11.39
N PRO A 2 -19.70 -1.52 -10.85
CA PRO A 2 -18.34 -1.33 -11.33
C PRO A 2 -18.24 -1.74 -12.80
N ARG A 3 -17.57 -0.91 -13.60
CA ARG A 3 -17.37 -1.17 -15.05
C ARG A 3 -16.03 -1.89 -15.24
N SER A 4 -15.97 -2.82 -16.20
CA SER A 4 -14.73 -3.45 -16.63
C SER A 4 -13.72 -2.39 -17.09
N LYS A 5 -12.45 -2.58 -16.73
CA LYS A 5 -11.35 -1.65 -17.06
C LYS A 5 -10.20 -2.41 -17.71
N THR A 6 -9.55 -1.78 -18.67
CA THR A 6 -8.39 -2.35 -19.35
C THR A 6 -7.12 -1.69 -18.84
N LEU A 7 -6.22 -2.50 -18.25
CA LEU A 7 -4.88 -2.09 -17.89
C LEU A 7 -3.87 -2.62 -18.92
N LYS A 8 -2.85 -1.82 -19.21
CA LYS A 8 -1.71 -2.22 -20.02
C LYS A 8 -0.47 -2.26 -19.15
N LEU A 9 0.14 -3.42 -19.03
CA LEU A 9 1.44 -3.62 -18.37
C LEU A 9 2.51 -3.77 -19.46
N PHE A 10 3.49 -2.89 -19.44
CA PHE A 10 4.65 -2.96 -20.33
C PHE A 10 5.88 -3.35 -19.51
N LEU A 11 6.35 -4.57 -19.71
CA LEU A 11 7.54 -5.13 -19.05
C LEU A 11 8.77 -4.58 -19.76
N MET A 12 9.36 -3.51 -19.22
CA MET A 12 10.46 -2.78 -19.86
C MET A 12 11.75 -3.62 -20.00
N ASP A 13 11.91 -4.60 -19.12
CA ASP A 13 13.04 -5.53 -19.11
C ASP A 13 12.66 -6.94 -19.60
N GLY A 14 11.40 -7.14 -20.09
CA GLY A 14 10.90 -8.42 -20.59
C GLY A 14 10.49 -9.41 -19.51
N GLU A 15 10.59 -9.06 -18.22
CA GLU A 15 10.31 -9.95 -17.09
C GLU A 15 9.53 -9.24 -15.97
N PRO A 16 8.68 -9.96 -15.22
CA PRO A 16 7.82 -9.37 -14.18
C PRO A 16 8.56 -8.78 -12.97
N SER A 17 9.79 -9.26 -12.71
CA SER A 17 10.66 -8.77 -11.63
C SER A 17 11.41 -7.48 -11.99
N GLY A 18 11.39 -7.09 -13.26
CA GLY A 18 12.03 -5.90 -13.79
C GLY A 18 11.18 -4.63 -13.64
N ARG A 19 11.54 -3.62 -14.46
CA ARG A 19 10.80 -2.36 -14.53
C ARG A 19 9.48 -2.56 -15.29
N ILE A 20 8.40 -2.04 -14.74
CA ILE A 20 7.05 -2.15 -15.32
C ILE A 20 6.47 -0.75 -15.48
N LYS A 21 6.00 -0.42 -16.67
CA LYS A 21 5.12 0.73 -16.91
C LYS A 21 3.68 0.24 -16.95
N CYS A 22 2.80 0.88 -16.19
CA CYS A 22 1.37 0.58 -16.17
C CYS A 22 0.56 1.80 -16.60
N SER A 23 -0.43 1.59 -17.44
CA SER A 23 -1.42 2.59 -17.84
C SER A 23 -2.81 1.97 -17.90
N LEU A 24 -3.83 2.78 -17.70
CA LEU A 24 -5.23 2.38 -17.76
C LEU A 24 -5.92 3.14 -18.91
N ALA A 25 -6.83 2.47 -19.61
CA ALA A 25 -7.58 3.10 -20.69
C ALA A 25 -8.44 4.26 -20.17
N ASN A 26 -8.48 5.37 -20.91
CA ASN A 26 -9.20 6.60 -20.58
C ASN A 26 -8.73 7.27 -19.28
N TRP A 27 -7.46 7.14 -18.95
CA TRP A 27 -6.83 7.78 -17.82
C TRP A 27 -5.50 8.41 -18.22
N THR A 28 -5.26 9.63 -17.78
CA THR A 28 -3.99 10.33 -18.04
C THR A 28 -2.85 9.86 -17.15
N GLY A 29 -3.17 9.19 -16.04
CA GLY A 29 -2.19 8.67 -15.11
C GLY A 29 -1.32 7.58 -15.73
N ILE A 30 -0.05 7.61 -15.36
CA ILE A 30 0.94 6.59 -15.70
C ILE A 30 1.66 6.19 -14.41
N ALA A 31 1.79 4.88 -14.21
CA ALA A 31 2.56 4.34 -13.11
C ALA A 31 3.82 3.62 -13.60
N TYR A 32 4.89 3.75 -12.84
CA TYR A 32 6.12 2.98 -13.02
C TYR A 32 6.44 2.23 -11.73
N LYS A 33 6.50 0.91 -11.80
CA LYS A 33 7.05 0.05 -10.75
C LYS A 33 8.50 -0.25 -11.10
N ILE A 34 9.43 0.11 -10.21
CA ILE A 34 10.87 0.00 -10.48
C ILE A 34 11.57 -0.57 -9.24
N PRO A 35 12.27 -1.70 -9.38
CA PRO A 35 13.18 -2.18 -8.36
C PRO A 35 14.28 -1.15 -8.08
N ARG A 36 14.66 -0.96 -6.81
CA ARG A 36 15.71 0.00 -6.41
C ARG A 36 17.01 -0.18 -7.21
N THR A 37 17.39 -1.43 -7.46
CA THR A 37 18.58 -1.79 -8.24
C THR A 37 18.54 -1.40 -9.71
N SER A 38 17.36 -1.03 -10.22
CA SER A 38 17.13 -0.67 -11.63
C SER A 38 16.86 0.81 -11.86
N LEU A 39 16.96 1.67 -10.82
CA LEU A 39 16.73 3.10 -10.95
C LEU A 39 17.66 3.77 -11.98
N ASP A 40 18.92 3.36 -12.01
CA ASP A 40 19.90 3.92 -12.95
C ASP A 40 19.56 3.68 -14.41
N LYS A 41 18.82 2.61 -14.72
CA LYS A 41 18.32 2.31 -16.06
C LYS A 41 17.17 3.22 -16.52
N CYS A 42 16.69 4.12 -15.65
CA CYS A 42 15.55 5.00 -15.92
C CYS A 42 15.97 6.43 -16.29
N LYS A 43 17.28 6.72 -16.41
CA LYS A 43 17.81 8.08 -16.66
C LYS A 43 17.27 8.72 -17.95
N ASP A 44 16.97 7.89 -18.96
CA ASP A 44 16.47 8.31 -20.28
C ASP A 44 14.93 8.26 -20.37
N VAL A 45 14.23 7.99 -19.28
CA VAL A 45 12.77 7.98 -19.23
C VAL A 45 12.27 9.39 -18.91
N ASP A 46 12.04 10.20 -19.94
CA ASP A 46 11.73 11.63 -19.79
C ASP A 46 10.51 11.91 -18.91
N ILE A 47 9.48 11.07 -18.96
CA ILE A 47 8.27 11.24 -18.16
C ILE A 47 8.54 11.16 -16.64
N LEU A 48 9.62 10.50 -16.21
CA LEU A 48 10.02 10.44 -14.80
C LEU A 48 10.79 11.69 -14.34
N LYS A 49 11.03 12.64 -15.24
CA LYS A 49 11.55 13.98 -14.92
C LYS A 49 10.44 14.96 -14.53
N GLN A 50 9.17 14.57 -14.70
CA GLN A 50 7.99 15.37 -14.36
C GLN A 50 7.66 15.34 -12.85
N SER A 51 6.68 16.19 -12.47
CA SER A 51 6.07 16.15 -11.14
C SER A 51 5.24 14.88 -10.93
N GLY A 52 5.11 14.46 -9.67
CA GLY A 52 4.26 13.34 -9.32
C GLY A 52 4.42 12.89 -7.87
N VAL A 53 3.82 11.76 -7.56
CA VAL A 53 3.89 11.13 -6.25
C VAL A 53 4.57 9.76 -6.35
N TYR A 54 5.26 9.34 -5.30
CA TYR A 54 5.99 8.08 -5.28
C TYR A 54 5.78 7.35 -3.96
N PHE A 55 5.88 6.04 -4.06
CA PHE A 55 5.79 5.11 -2.95
C PHE A 55 7.07 4.31 -2.88
N LEU A 56 7.68 4.21 -1.71
CA LEU A 56 8.82 3.34 -1.45
C LEU A 56 8.36 2.19 -0.57
N PHE A 57 8.58 0.98 -1.02
CA PHE A 57 8.17 -0.24 -0.33
C PHE A 57 9.36 -1.01 0.20
N GLY A 58 9.20 -1.58 1.38
CA GLY A 58 10.23 -2.42 2.01
C GLY A 58 9.66 -3.25 3.15
N THR A 59 10.55 -3.96 3.84
CA THR A 59 10.22 -4.75 5.03
C THR A 59 11.15 -4.33 6.16
N ASN A 60 10.60 -4.00 7.31
CA ASN A 60 11.41 -3.61 8.46
C ASN A 60 12.05 -4.83 9.17
N LYS A 61 12.86 -4.59 10.20
CA LYS A 61 13.53 -5.64 11.00
C LYS A 61 12.57 -6.58 11.73
N ASP A 62 11.31 -6.16 11.85
CA ASP A 62 10.25 -6.91 12.50
C ASP A 62 9.39 -7.69 11.52
N ASP A 63 9.78 -7.79 10.24
CA ASP A 63 9.05 -8.39 9.13
C ASP A 63 7.72 -7.70 8.80
N ASP A 64 7.50 -6.46 9.28
CA ASP A 64 6.33 -5.70 8.88
C ASP A 64 6.56 -5.07 7.51
N ALA A 65 5.55 -5.13 6.65
CA ALA A 65 5.54 -4.39 5.39
C ALA A 65 5.46 -2.88 5.70
N VAL A 66 6.35 -2.12 5.09
CA VAL A 66 6.42 -0.67 5.28
C VAL A 66 6.25 0.07 3.98
N VAL A 67 5.72 1.28 4.06
CA VAL A 67 5.61 2.21 2.93
C VAL A 67 5.99 3.61 3.37
N TYR A 68 6.70 4.33 2.49
CA TYR A 68 6.87 5.77 2.54
C TYR A 68 6.24 6.37 1.29
N ILE A 69 5.48 7.43 1.46
CA ILE A 69 4.77 8.12 0.38
C ILE A 69 5.35 9.53 0.30
N GLY A 70 5.68 9.99 -0.90
CA GLY A 70 6.26 11.31 -1.07
C GLY A 70 5.88 11.93 -2.40
N GLN A 71 6.12 13.23 -2.50
CA GLN A 71 5.91 14.01 -3.71
C GLN A 71 7.23 14.51 -4.30
N ALA A 72 7.23 14.78 -5.58
CA ALA A 72 8.33 15.43 -6.27
C ALA A 72 7.79 16.43 -7.30
N GLY A 73 8.12 17.70 -7.10
CA GLY A 73 7.93 18.74 -8.11
C GLY A 73 9.12 18.84 -9.06
N VAL A 74 8.90 19.42 -10.24
CA VAL A 74 9.99 19.76 -11.17
C VAL A 74 10.84 20.86 -10.57
N ARG A 75 12.12 20.59 -10.35
CA ARG A 75 13.09 21.57 -9.85
C ARG A 75 13.66 22.42 -11.00
N LYS A 76 14.30 23.55 -10.67
CA LYS A 76 14.93 24.45 -11.65
C LYS A 76 15.94 23.76 -12.60
N ASN A 77 16.47 22.61 -12.19
CA ASN A 77 17.38 21.79 -13.01
C ASN A 77 16.63 20.78 -13.93
N GLY A 78 15.30 20.87 -14.04
CA GLY A 78 14.47 19.98 -14.85
C GLY A 78 14.34 18.54 -14.31
N LYS A 79 14.69 18.31 -13.04
CA LYS A 79 14.64 16.98 -12.42
C LYS A 79 13.43 16.87 -11.50
N GLY A 80 12.63 15.80 -11.66
CA GLY A 80 11.39 15.53 -10.92
C GLY A 80 11.46 14.22 -10.13
N LEU A 81 10.50 13.34 -10.37
CA LEU A 81 10.28 12.10 -9.64
C LEU A 81 11.54 11.22 -9.49
N LEU A 82 12.20 10.89 -10.61
CA LEU A 82 13.33 9.96 -10.58
C LEU A 82 14.45 10.45 -9.67
N LEU A 83 14.81 11.74 -9.78
CA LEU A 83 15.86 12.30 -8.93
C LEU A 83 15.48 12.25 -7.46
N ARG A 84 14.21 12.60 -7.14
CA ARG A 84 13.73 12.59 -5.76
C ARG A 84 13.79 11.20 -5.13
N VAL A 85 13.41 10.16 -5.88
CA VAL A 85 13.49 8.77 -5.43
C VAL A 85 14.94 8.30 -5.25
N GLN A 86 15.88 8.82 -6.05
CA GLN A 86 17.31 8.52 -5.91
C GLN A 86 17.98 9.21 -4.71
N GLU A 87 17.36 10.24 -4.14
CA GLU A 87 17.86 10.90 -2.94
C GLU A 87 17.76 9.99 -1.71
N SER A 88 18.45 10.36 -0.62
CA SER A 88 18.41 9.61 0.63
C SER A 88 17.04 9.71 1.30
N HIS A 89 16.54 8.58 1.80
CA HIS A 89 15.29 8.45 2.55
C HIS A 89 15.59 7.76 3.90
N PRO A 90 16.11 8.50 4.92
CA PRO A 90 16.59 7.90 6.17
C PRO A 90 15.54 7.11 6.95
N SER A 91 14.25 7.49 6.83
CA SER A 91 13.15 6.80 7.52
C SER A 91 12.85 5.40 6.97
N ILE A 92 13.32 5.12 5.74
CA ILE A 92 13.11 3.86 5.02
C ILE A 92 14.31 3.52 4.12
N ASP A 93 15.52 3.61 4.62
CA ASP A 93 16.76 3.36 3.87
C ASP A 93 16.87 1.94 3.30
N TYR A 94 16.08 1.00 3.81
CA TYR A 94 15.99 -0.40 3.40
C TYR A 94 14.89 -0.71 2.36
N TRP A 95 14.28 0.31 1.72
CA TRP A 95 13.29 0.08 0.68
C TRP A 95 13.88 -0.68 -0.52
N THR A 96 13.05 -1.50 -1.19
CA THR A 96 13.47 -2.42 -2.24
C THR A 96 12.90 -2.07 -3.61
N GLU A 97 11.70 -1.49 -3.66
CA GLU A 97 11.04 -1.08 -4.90
C GLU A 97 10.24 0.20 -4.73
N THR A 98 10.02 0.90 -5.81
CA THR A 98 9.21 2.11 -5.87
C THR A 98 8.09 1.97 -6.88
N ILE A 99 6.92 2.57 -6.58
CA ILE A 99 5.89 2.88 -7.56
C ILE A 99 5.76 4.40 -7.65
N MET A 100 5.91 4.92 -8.84
CA MET A 100 5.83 6.35 -9.14
C MET A 100 4.62 6.62 -10.02
N PHE A 101 3.81 7.61 -9.65
CA PHE A 101 2.67 8.08 -10.44
C PHE A 101 2.93 9.48 -10.98
N THR A 102 2.66 9.67 -12.24
CA THR A 102 2.65 10.95 -12.95
C THR A 102 1.55 10.95 -14.00
N THR A 103 1.47 11.97 -14.83
CA THR A 103 0.48 12.06 -15.91
C THR A 103 1.13 12.17 -17.29
N SER A 104 0.46 11.63 -18.31
CA SER A 104 0.95 11.70 -19.71
C SER A 104 0.97 13.11 -20.29
N ASN A 105 0.17 14.01 -19.75
CA ASN A 105 0.02 15.40 -20.17
C ASN A 105 0.75 16.41 -19.25
N ASN A 106 1.56 15.91 -18.29
CA ASN A 106 2.31 16.74 -17.34
C ASN A 106 1.42 17.77 -16.59
N SER A 107 0.22 17.37 -16.18
CA SER A 107 -0.77 18.25 -15.54
C SER A 107 -0.53 18.50 -14.06
N PHE A 108 0.37 17.77 -13.42
CA PHE A 108 0.61 17.92 -11.98
C PHE A 108 1.47 19.12 -11.64
N GLY A 109 0.87 20.10 -10.98
CA GLY A 109 1.55 21.20 -10.30
C GLY A 109 1.85 20.90 -8.82
N PRO A 110 2.46 21.85 -8.10
CA PRO A 110 2.81 21.67 -6.68
C PRO A 110 1.62 21.39 -5.78
N THR A 111 0.46 21.97 -6.08
CA THR A 111 -0.75 21.83 -5.25
C THR A 111 -1.36 20.44 -5.41
N GLU A 112 -1.46 19.94 -6.66
CA GLU A 112 -2.00 18.64 -6.98
C GLU A 112 -1.18 17.52 -6.34
N ILE A 113 0.17 17.59 -6.43
CA ILE A 113 1.02 16.56 -5.81
C ILE A 113 0.99 16.60 -4.29
N SER A 114 0.82 17.80 -3.67
CA SER A 114 0.66 17.90 -2.22
C SER A 114 -0.65 17.29 -1.74
N TYR A 115 -1.74 17.53 -2.45
CA TYR A 115 -3.03 16.90 -2.17
C TYR A 115 -2.95 15.38 -2.28
N LEU A 116 -2.39 14.88 -3.38
CA LEU A 116 -2.24 13.43 -3.61
C LEU A 116 -1.37 12.76 -2.54
N GLU A 117 -0.26 13.37 -2.13
CA GLU A 117 0.58 12.85 -1.06
C GLU A 117 -0.20 12.72 0.25
N ASN A 118 -0.92 13.77 0.67
CA ASN A 118 -1.76 13.76 1.86
C ASN A 118 -2.82 12.67 1.79
N ARG A 119 -3.60 12.62 0.70
CA ARG A 119 -4.68 11.65 0.53
C ARG A 119 -4.18 10.21 0.55
N PHE A 120 -3.10 9.92 -0.17
CA PHE A 120 -2.50 8.57 -0.19
C PHE A 120 -1.92 8.17 1.17
N CYS A 121 -1.31 9.10 1.92
CA CYS A 121 -0.84 8.83 3.28
C CYS A 121 -2.01 8.46 4.21
N ASN A 122 -3.07 9.26 4.20
CA ASN A 122 -4.24 9.02 5.06
C ASN A 122 -4.92 7.68 4.72
N MET A 123 -5.12 7.38 3.44
CA MET A 123 -5.68 6.11 2.99
C MET A 123 -4.82 4.90 3.38
N ALA A 124 -3.49 5.02 3.30
CA ALA A 124 -2.58 3.94 3.70
C ALA A 124 -2.62 3.70 5.22
N ILE A 125 -2.73 4.77 6.01
CA ILE A 125 -2.88 4.70 7.47
C ILE A 125 -4.22 4.04 7.83
N GLU A 126 -5.31 4.46 7.20
CA GLU A 126 -6.66 3.89 7.40
C GLU A 126 -6.72 2.41 7.04
N ALA A 127 -6.12 2.01 5.93
CA ALA A 127 -6.07 0.61 5.49
C ALA A 127 -5.29 -0.28 6.48
N GLY A 128 -4.26 0.26 7.14
CA GLY A 128 -3.50 -0.40 8.19
C GLY A 128 -2.69 -1.63 7.77
N ARG A 129 -2.51 -1.86 6.45
CA ARG A 129 -1.75 -3.02 5.91
C ARG A 129 -0.25 -2.81 5.95
N TYR A 130 0.19 -1.57 5.85
CA TYR A 130 1.58 -1.17 5.86
C TYR A 130 1.85 -0.23 7.02
N VAL A 131 3.02 -0.31 7.58
CA VAL A 131 3.51 0.71 8.51
C VAL A 131 3.94 1.92 7.68
N VAL A 132 3.18 3.00 7.75
CA VAL A 132 3.49 4.25 7.04
C VAL A 132 4.63 4.96 7.75
N LYS A 133 5.70 5.30 7.02
CA LYS A 133 6.94 5.88 7.52
C LYS A 133 7.06 7.39 7.34
N ASN A 134 5.98 8.04 6.94
CA ASN A 134 5.92 9.51 6.89
C ASN A 134 6.01 10.09 8.31
N GLY A 135 6.92 11.04 8.50
CA GLY A 135 7.16 11.62 9.84
C GLY A 135 6.12 12.65 10.28
N ASN A 136 5.46 13.29 9.34
CA ASN A 136 4.43 14.30 9.56
C ASN A 136 3.25 14.06 8.64
N ASP A 137 2.08 14.57 9.03
CA ASP A 137 0.91 14.63 8.15
C ASP A 137 1.20 15.65 7.02
N PRO A 138 1.24 15.23 5.74
CA PRO A 138 1.50 16.15 4.64
C PRO A 138 0.38 17.19 4.54
N ASN A 139 0.73 18.44 4.23
CA ASN A 139 -0.26 19.48 4.02
C ASN A 139 -1.03 19.21 2.71
N PRO A 140 -2.37 19.11 2.72
CA PRO A 140 -3.17 18.87 1.50
C PRO A 140 -3.10 20.02 0.47
N GLY A 141 -2.61 21.20 0.86
CA GLY A 141 -2.67 22.40 0.02
C GLY A 141 -4.09 22.98 -0.07
N ASN A 142 -4.22 24.04 -0.87
CA ASN A 142 -5.52 24.65 -1.20
C ASN A 142 -5.82 24.36 -2.67
N ILE A 143 -6.83 23.54 -2.92
CA ILE A 143 -7.30 23.21 -4.27
C ILE A 143 -8.75 23.67 -4.44
N THR A 144 -9.17 23.87 -5.70
CA THR A 144 -10.58 24.16 -6.00
C THR A 144 -11.40 22.88 -5.95
N GLU A 145 -12.72 23.01 -5.82
CA GLU A 145 -13.65 21.86 -5.78
C GLU A 145 -13.55 21.01 -7.05
N GLU A 146 -13.37 21.64 -8.21
CA GLU A 146 -13.19 20.95 -9.48
C GLU A 146 -11.90 20.12 -9.50
N THR A 147 -10.79 20.72 -9.06
CA THR A 147 -9.49 20.03 -8.98
C THR A 147 -9.53 18.88 -7.98
N GLU A 148 -10.19 19.06 -6.85
CA GLU A 148 -10.39 17.99 -5.87
C GLU A 148 -11.14 16.80 -6.49
N SER A 149 -12.23 17.06 -7.19
CA SER A 149 -13.01 16.03 -7.88
C SER A 149 -12.17 15.26 -8.92
N GLU A 150 -11.36 15.97 -9.71
CA GLU A 150 -10.46 15.34 -10.70
C GLU A 150 -9.38 14.47 -10.03
N LEU A 151 -8.82 14.93 -8.91
CA LEU A 151 -7.79 14.19 -8.18
C LEU A 151 -8.35 12.98 -7.43
N GLU A 152 -9.58 13.05 -6.91
CA GLU A 152 -10.24 11.87 -6.31
C GLU A 152 -10.53 10.80 -7.38
N GLU A 153 -10.92 11.19 -8.61
CA GLU A 153 -11.03 10.24 -9.72
C GLU A 153 -9.65 9.64 -10.08
N PHE A 154 -8.60 10.47 -10.08
CA PHE A 154 -7.23 9.99 -10.29
C PHE A 154 -6.84 8.96 -9.23
N ILE A 155 -7.15 9.21 -7.95
CA ILE A 155 -6.89 8.31 -6.82
C ILE A 155 -7.62 6.97 -7.02
N ASP A 156 -8.87 6.97 -7.44
CA ASP A 156 -9.63 5.74 -7.66
C ASP A 156 -8.97 4.84 -8.73
N TYR A 157 -8.44 5.42 -9.79
CA TYR A 157 -7.68 4.65 -10.78
C TYR A 157 -6.30 4.22 -10.25
N ALA A 158 -5.62 5.09 -9.49
CA ALA A 158 -4.34 4.76 -8.89
C ALA A 158 -4.43 3.58 -7.90
N LYS A 159 -5.54 3.45 -7.15
CA LYS A 159 -5.83 2.30 -6.28
C LYS A 159 -5.87 0.99 -7.07
N ILE A 160 -6.55 0.99 -8.22
CA ILE A 160 -6.66 -0.19 -9.09
C ILE A 160 -5.27 -0.58 -9.61
N VAL A 161 -4.50 0.39 -10.08
CA VAL A 161 -3.15 0.18 -10.59
C VAL A 161 -2.23 -0.33 -9.49
N MET A 162 -2.28 0.26 -8.29
CA MET A 162 -1.48 -0.14 -7.13
C MET A 162 -1.74 -1.60 -6.75
N GLY A 163 -3.01 -2.00 -6.62
CA GLY A 163 -3.40 -3.39 -6.34
C GLY A 163 -2.94 -4.36 -7.43
N THR A 164 -3.07 -3.98 -8.72
CA THR A 164 -2.62 -4.79 -9.86
C THR A 164 -1.10 -4.97 -9.89
N LEU A 165 -0.33 -3.96 -9.45
CA LEU A 165 1.13 -4.02 -9.33
C LEU A 165 1.61 -4.80 -8.09
N GLY A 166 0.67 -5.35 -7.29
CA GLY A 166 0.95 -6.25 -6.17
C GLY A 166 0.94 -5.60 -4.79
N HIS A 167 0.59 -4.31 -4.67
CA HIS A 167 0.57 -3.59 -3.42
C HIS A 167 -0.86 -3.21 -2.99
N LYS A 168 -1.40 -3.92 -2.01
CA LYS A 168 -2.73 -3.66 -1.45
C LYS A 168 -2.71 -2.55 -0.39
N VAL A 169 -1.91 -1.49 -0.59
CA VAL A 169 -1.63 -0.45 0.40
C VAL A 169 -2.88 0.34 0.83
N PHE A 170 -3.89 0.41 -0.03
CA PHE A 170 -5.15 1.11 0.22
C PHE A 170 -6.34 0.19 0.53
N GLU A 171 -6.11 -1.12 0.56
CA GLU A 171 -7.16 -2.08 0.85
C GLU A 171 -7.12 -2.44 2.34
N PRO A 172 -8.20 -2.26 3.12
CA PRO A 172 -8.23 -2.66 4.52
C PRO A 172 -8.08 -4.18 4.67
N PHE A 173 -7.53 -4.64 5.79
CA PHE A 173 -7.35 -6.07 6.08
C PHE A 173 -8.64 -6.89 6.15
N ALA A 174 -9.77 -6.24 6.33
CA ALA A 174 -11.02 -6.95 6.44
C ALA A 174 -11.90 -6.64 5.24
N PRO A 175 -12.48 -7.65 4.57
CA PRO A 175 -13.60 -7.40 3.70
C PRO A 175 -14.70 -6.71 4.51
N SER A 176 -15.32 -5.70 3.93
CA SER A 176 -16.58 -5.16 4.45
C SER A 176 -17.54 -6.30 4.76
N ALA A 177 -18.40 -6.13 5.73
CA ALA A 177 -19.37 -7.16 6.17
C ALA A 177 -20.18 -7.78 5.00
N GLU A 178 -20.32 -7.05 3.90
CA GLU A 178 -21.06 -7.46 2.69
C GLU A 178 -20.42 -8.60 1.89
N SER A 179 -19.08 -8.77 1.92
CA SER A 179 -18.42 -9.91 1.24
C SER A 179 -18.28 -11.14 2.11
N ALA A 180 -18.62 -11.02 3.40
CA ALA A 180 -18.46 -12.09 4.38
C ALA A 180 -19.66 -13.02 4.49
N ASP A 181 -20.81 -12.68 3.88
CA ASP A 181 -22.07 -13.44 4.09
C ASP A 181 -22.16 -14.73 3.26
N THR A 182 -21.35 -14.89 2.22
CA THR A 182 -21.38 -16.09 1.36
C THR A 182 -20.46 -17.21 1.80
N GLU A 183 -19.42 -16.94 2.62
CA GLU A 183 -18.45 -17.94 3.04
C GLU A 183 -18.89 -18.60 4.37
N PRO A 184 -18.85 -19.94 4.46
CA PRO A 184 -19.23 -20.66 5.69
C PRO A 184 -18.27 -20.34 6.84
N VAL A 185 -18.81 -20.21 8.05
CA VAL A 185 -17.99 -20.12 9.26
C VAL A 185 -17.37 -21.49 9.53
N LEU A 186 -16.06 -21.54 9.62
CA LEU A 186 -15.30 -22.71 9.98
C LEU A 186 -15.02 -22.69 11.49
N TYR A 187 -15.16 -23.85 12.15
CA TYR A 187 -14.93 -24.00 13.58
C TYR A 187 -13.74 -24.93 13.81
N MET A 188 -12.92 -24.59 14.79
CA MET A 188 -11.81 -25.44 15.23
C MET A 188 -11.83 -25.56 16.74
N GLU A 189 -11.72 -26.82 17.22
CA GLU A 189 -11.56 -27.11 18.65
C GLU A 189 -10.29 -27.95 18.82
N TYR A 190 -9.40 -27.50 19.70
CA TYR A 190 -8.18 -28.23 20.05
C TYR A 190 -7.83 -27.98 21.52
N GLY A 191 -7.91 -29.01 22.34
CA GLY A 191 -7.71 -28.92 23.79
C GLY A 191 -8.72 -27.96 24.43
N LYS A 192 -8.20 -26.88 25.04
CA LYS A 192 -9.03 -25.80 25.61
C LYS A 192 -9.31 -24.66 24.66
N GLY A 193 -8.70 -24.70 23.46
CA GLY A 193 -8.84 -23.68 22.44
C GLY A 193 -10.08 -23.94 21.57
N LYS A 194 -10.89 -22.90 21.39
CA LYS A 194 -12.03 -22.88 20.46
C LYS A 194 -11.89 -21.66 19.58
N ALA A 195 -11.93 -21.85 18.28
CA ALA A 195 -11.84 -20.74 17.34
C ALA A 195 -12.88 -20.88 16.24
N SER A 196 -13.34 -19.75 15.76
CA SER A 196 -14.13 -19.66 14.54
C SER A 196 -13.49 -18.69 13.56
N GLY A 197 -13.68 -18.95 12.28
CA GLY A 197 -13.08 -18.11 11.24
C GLY A 197 -13.75 -18.28 9.90
N LYS A 198 -13.39 -17.42 8.97
CA LYS A 198 -13.85 -17.45 7.58
C LYS A 198 -12.65 -17.33 6.63
N ARG A 199 -12.76 -17.93 5.46
CA ARG A 199 -11.83 -17.66 4.34
C ARG A 199 -12.13 -16.29 3.75
N THR A 200 -11.10 -15.59 3.33
CA THR A 200 -11.21 -14.31 2.64
C THR A 200 -10.22 -14.28 1.48
N SER A 201 -10.33 -13.28 0.61
CA SER A 201 -9.35 -13.08 -0.48
C SER A 201 -7.92 -12.85 0.02
N ASP A 202 -7.76 -12.47 1.29
CA ASP A 202 -6.46 -12.21 1.92
C ASP A 202 -5.95 -13.36 2.79
N GLY A 203 -6.70 -14.48 2.88
CA GLY A 203 -6.35 -15.63 3.71
C GLY A 203 -7.48 -16.04 4.65
N PHE A 204 -7.16 -16.27 5.92
CA PHE A 204 -8.11 -16.74 6.91
C PHE A 204 -8.29 -15.70 8.04
N VAL A 205 -9.52 -15.28 8.28
CA VAL A 205 -9.85 -14.34 9.36
C VAL A 205 -10.41 -15.08 10.57
N VAL A 206 -9.78 -14.90 11.73
CA VAL A 206 -10.27 -15.42 13.00
C VAL A 206 -11.31 -14.46 13.55
N LEU A 207 -12.50 -14.99 13.91
CA LEU A 207 -13.62 -14.19 14.37
C LEU A 207 -13.54 -13.91 15.88
N LYS A 208 -14.22 -12.84 16.30
CA LYS A 208 -14.38 -12.45 17.71
C LYS A 208 -14.97 -13.63 18.53
N GLY A 209 -14.48 -13.82 19.74
CA GLY A 209 -14.87 -14.91 20.61
C GLY A 209 -14.00 -16.15 20.49
N SER A 210 -13.04 -16.17 19.58
CA SER A 210 -12.04 -17.25 19.49
C SER A 210 -11.11 -17.22 20.69
N ILE A 211 -10.85 -18.39 21.27
CA ILE A 211 -9.98 -18.56 22.44
C ILE A 211 -8.67 -19.21 22.01
N ILE A 212 -7.57 -18.51 22.22
CA ILE A 212 -6.22 -19.03 21.97
C ILE A 212 -5.82 -19.94 23.15
N ASN A 213 -5.23 -21.10 22.85
CA ASN A 213 -4.73 -21.99 23.91
C ASN A 213 -3.71 -21.24 24.80
N PRO A 214 -3.89 -21.16 26.12
CA PRO A 214 -3.00 -20.41 27.01
C PRO A 214 -1.57 -20.96 27.07
N THR A 215 -1.37 -22.24 26.75
CA THR A 215 -0.05 -22.89 26.79
C THR A 215 0.54 -23.05 25.39
N MET A 216 1.80 -22.65 25.23
CA MET A 216 2.58 -22.94 24.02
C MET A 216 3.43 -24.20 24.22
N THR A 217 3.55 -25.01 23.18
CA THR A 217 4.46 -26.17 23.19
C THR A 217 5.91 -25.71 23.02
N LYS A 218 6.87 -26.50 23.53
CA LYS A 218 8.30 -26.21 23.39
C LYS A 218 8.77 -26.17 21.94
N SER A 219 8.02 -26.81 21.02
CA SER A 219 8.29 -26.85 19.58
C SER A 219 7.67 -25.68 18.81
N CYS A 220 7.05 -24.70 19.48
CA CYS A 220 6.41 -23.56 18.82
C CYS A 220 7.47 -22.70 18.11
N PRO A 221 7.27 -22.38 16.82
CA PRO A 221 8.20 -21.53 16.06
C PRO A 221 8.39 -20.16 16.74
N LYS A 222 9.60 -19.63 16.73
CA LYS A 222 9.93 -18.32 17.33
C LYS A 222 9.06 -17.18 16.80
N ARG A 223 8.69 -17.23 15.51
CA ARG A 223 7.77 -16.28 14.87
C ARG A 223 6.39 -16.29 15.56
N THR A 224 5.81 -17.47 15.73
CA THR A 224 4.50 -17.63 16.38
C THR A 224 4.50 -17.13 17.84
N VAL A 225 5.63 -17.32 18.56
CA VAL A 225 5.81 -16.78 19.92
C VAL A 225 5.83 -15.25 19.91
N LYS A 226 6.50 -14.63 18.93
CA LYS A 226 6.56 -13.17 18.76
C LYS A 226 5.19 -12.61 18.39
N ASP A 227 4.51 -13.21 17.42
CA ASP A 227 3.19 -12.80 16.97
C ASP A 227 2.16 -12.87 18.11
N ARG A 228 2.20 -13.94 18.89
CA ARG A 228 1.34 -14.09 20.05
C ARG A 228 1.51 -12.96 21.08
N LYS A 229 2.76 -12.60 21.41
CA LYS A 229 3.01 -11.45 22.31
C LYS A 229 2.45 -10.14 21.75
N LYS A 230 2.57 -9.93 20.44
CA LYS A 230 2.01 -8.76 19.76
C LYS A 230 0.48 -8.72 19.90
N TYR A 231 -0.19 -9.86 19.77
CA TYR A 231 -1.65 -9.96 19.90
C TYR A 231 -2.12 -9.85 21.37
N GLU A 232 -1.42 -10.45 22.32
CA GLU A 232 -1.71 -10.32 23.75
C GLU A 232 -1.61 -8.85 24.19
N LEU A 233 -0.58 -8.12 23.78
CA LEU A 233 -0.43 -6.68 24.05
C LEU A 233 -1.52 -5.84 23.38
N SER A 234 -1.95 -6.21 22.16
CA SER A 234 -3.02 -5.48 21.47
C SER A 234 -4.40 -5.70 22.10
N LEU A 235 -4.65 -6.87 22.70
CA LEU A 235 -5.91 -7.18 23.39
C LEU A 235 -6.04 -6.44 24.73
N ILE A 236 -4.93 -6.10 25.38
CA ILE A 236 -4.93 -5.34 26.65
C ILE A 236 -5.26 -3.86 26.42
N HIS A 237 -4.96 -3.32 25.23
CA HIS A 237 -5.14 -1.89 24.91
C HIS A 237 -6.42 -1.57 24.10
N ILE A 238 -7.28 -2.55 23.81
CA ILE A 238 -8.46 -2.33 22.97
C ILE A 238 -9.72 -2.37 23.84
N SER A 239 -10.20 -1.19 24.20
CA SER A 239 -11.58 -0.96 24.67
C SER A 239 -12.61 -0.89 23.52
N GLU A 240 -12.24 -1.14 22.27
CA GLU A 240 -13.14 -1.14 21.11
C GLU A 240 -13.13 -2.45 20.29
N PRO A 241 -14.28 -2.86 19.69
CA PRO A 241 -14.56 -4.26 19.33
C PRO A 241 -14.08 -4.70 17.93
N THR A 242 -13.12 -4.08 17.27
CA THR A 242 -12.86 -4.32 15.85
C THR A 242 -11.39 -4.52 15.42
N ARG A 243 -10.61 -5.36 16.11
CA ARG A 243 -9.39 -5.88 15.46
C ARG A 243 -9.52 -7.35 15.12
N ARG A 244 -9.51 -7.65 13.81
CA ARG A 244 -9.45 -8.99 13.23
C ARG A 244 -7.98 -9.36 13.02
N VAL A 245 -7.63 -10.58 13.39
CA VAL A 245 -6.30 -11.14 13.11
C VAL A 245 -6.39 -11.93 11.80
N VAL A 246 -5.61 -11.56 10.81
CA VAL A 246 -5.40 -12.35 9.58
C VAL A 246 -4.16 -13.21 9.81
N ILE A 247 -4.31 -14.51 9.71
CA ILE A 247 -3.24 -15.50 9.82
C ILE A 247 -2.87 -15.98 8.42
#